data_3c627eb64b1470c73ec6dcf255c45182
#
_entry.id   3c627eb64b1470c73ec6dcf255c45182
#
_cell.length_a   1.000
_cell.length_b   1.000
_cell.length_c   1.000
_cell.angle_alpha   90.00
_cell.angle_beta   90.00
_cell.angle_gamma   90.00
#
_symmetry.space_group_name_H-M   'P 1'
#
loop_
_entity.id
_entity.type
_entity.pdbx_description
1 polymer ?
#
loop_
_entity_poly.entity_id
_entity_poly.type
_entity_poly.pdbx_seq_one_letter_code
_entity_poly.pdbx_strand_id
1 'polypeptide(L)'
;MAYDLACSDPEFIAAIGIMSGVMLGNLDQNVKTRTPVIHFHGVQDEVLPYNGNQNYTSVPELIERWRRHHQIPKSNRQQQSLNEGQVISNAYLDPKGQTGVVLYTIKREYKKPGGHVWFSDEIEGTHPNQIMWDFLSQYRLSP
;
A
#
# COMPACT_ATOMS: atom_id res chain seq x y z
N MET A 1 10.00 6.90 -3.88
CA MET A 1 9.61 7.86 -4.94
C MET A 1 8.11 8.16 -4.96
N ALA A 2 7.17 7.21 -5.19
CA ALA A 2 5.72 7.56 -5.22
C ALA A 2 5.20 8.10 -3.88
N TYR A 3 5.58 7.50 -2.75
CA TYR A 3 5.25 8.03 -1.43
C TYR A 3 5.84 9.44 -1.21
N ASP A 4 7.09 9.63 -1.60
CA ASP A 4 7.77 10.92 -1.42
C ASP A 4 7.12 11.99 -2.29
N LEU A 5 6.74 11.65 -3.53
CA LEU A 5 6.02 12.54 -4.43
C LEU A 5 4.63 12.93 -3.86
N ALA A 6 3.87 11.97 -3.34
CA ALA A 6 2.58 12.26 -2.71
C ALA A 6 2.70 13.15 -1.47
N CYS A 7 3.87 13.17 -0.82
CA CYS A 7 4.15 14.07 0.31
C CYS A 7 4.62 15.45 -0.11
N SER A 8 5.40 15.55 -1.20
CA SER A 8 5.95 16.84 -1.67
C SER A 8 4.94 17.64 -2.49
N ASP A 9 4.16 16.97 -3.33
CA ASP A 9 3.29 17.60 -4.32
C ASP A 9 1.85 17.04 -4.27
N PRO A 10 1.19 17.05 -3.10
CA PRO A 10 -0.11 16.42 -2.91
C PRO A 10 -1.23 17.00 -3.78
N GLU A 11 -1.10 18.25 -4.21
CA GLU A 11 -2.09 18.93 -5.06
C GLU A 11 -2.12 18.39 -6.49
N PHE A 12 -1.09 17.65 -6.91
CA PHE A 12 -1.02 17.03 -8.25
C PHE A 12 -1.27 15.53 -8.25
N ILE A 13 -1.44 14.90 -7.06
CA ILE A 13 -1.51 13.44 -6.93
C ILE A 13 -2.86 13.03 -6.34
N ALA A 14 -3.74 12.48 -7.18
CA ALA A 14 -5.07 12.04 -6.77
C ALA A 14 -5.06 10.76 -5.93
N ALA A 15 -4.16 9.82 -6.23
CA ALA A 15 -3.93 8.57 -5.49
C ALA A 15 -2.60 7.94 -5.92
N ILE A 16 -2.06 7.02 -5.13
CA ILE A 16 -0.82 6.29 -5.47
C ILE A 16 -1.01 4.78 -5.39
N GLY A 17 -0.38 4.07 -6.34
CA GLY A 17 -0.25 2.62 -6.34
C GLY A 17 1.21 2.22 -6.18
N ILE A 18 1.49 1.30 -5.27
CA ILE A 18 2.83 0.85 -4.92
C ILE A 18 2.92 -0.67 -5.13
N MET A 19 3.96 -1.10 -5.83
CA MET A 19 4.29 -2.51 -6.00
C MET A 19 5.73 -2.71 -5.55
N SER A 20 5.94 -3.46 -4.46
CA SER A 20 7.25 -3.75 -3.87
C SER A 20 8.10 -2.49 -3.58
N GLY A 21 7.46 -1.38 -3.17
CA GLY A 21 8.14 -0.12 -2.89
C GLY A 21 8.17 0.22 -1.41
N VAL A 22 9.02 1.17 -1.03
CA VAL A 22 9.09 1.75 0.31
C VAL A 22 9.15 3.28 0.23
N MET A 23 8.95 3.95 1.35
CA MET A 23 9.23 5.38 1.48
C MET A 23 10.69 5.57 1.93
N LEU A 24 11.40 6.49 1.28
CA LEU A 24 12.82 6.77 1.58
C LEU A 24 12.99 7.89 2.61
N GLY A 25 12.00 8.72 2.80
CA GLY A 25 12.04 9.86 3.72
C GLY A 25 11.61 9.54 5.15
N ASN A 26 11.81 10.51 6.05
CA ASN A 26 11.32 10.41 7.43
C ASN A 26 9.81 10.68 7.47
N LEU A 27 9.05 9.65 7.79
CA LEU A 27 7.58 9.67 7.82
C LEU A 27 6.97 10.72 8.76
N ASP A 28 7.61 10.94 9.92
CA ASP A 28 7.00 11.78 10.97
C ASP A 28 7.01 13.27 10.61
N GLN A 29 7.87 13.69 9.69
CA GLN A 29 8.01 15.08 9.28
C GLN A 29 7.36 15.40 7.94
N ASN A 30 7.14 14.41 7.07
CA ASN A 30 6.84 14.64 5.65
C ASN A 30 5.45 14.21 5.20
N VAL A 31 4.71 13.42 5.97
CA VAL A 31 3.35 13.02 5.56
C VAL A 31 2.38 14.15 5.83
N LYS A 32 2.23 15.07 4.88
CA LYS A 32 1.27 16.20 4.94
C LYS A 32 0.00 15.94 4.13
N THR A 33 -0.03 14.85 3.39
CA THR A 33 -1.10 14.55 2.44
C THR A 33 -2.05 13.47 2.93
N ARG A 34 -3.29 13.54 2.51
CA ARG A 34 -4.27 12.46 2.61
C ARG A 34 -4.45 11.72 1.28
N THR A 35 -3.39 11.65 0.47
CA THR A 35 -3.40 10.92 -0.80
C THR A 35 -3.72 9.43 -0.56
N PRO A 36 -4.79 8.89 -1.16
CA PRO A 36 -5.12 7.48 -1.04
C PRO A 36 -4.00 6.58 -1.57
N VAL A 37 -3.80 5.43 -0.92
CA VAL A 37 -2.74 4.49 -1.31
C VAL A 37 -3.24 3.05 -1.38
N ILE A 38 -2.84 2.35 -2.44
CA ILE A 38 -2.88 0.89 -2.53
C ILE A 38 -1.45 0.36 -2.66
N HIS A 39 -1.08 -0.59 -1.80
CA HIS A 39 0.27 -1.12 -1.70
C HIS A 39 0.25 -2.64 -1.75
N PHE A 40 1.06 -3.22 -2.64
CA PHE A 40 1.31 -4.66 -2.76
C PHE A 40 2.77 -4.94 -2.37
N HIS A 41 3.01 -5.89 -1.46
CA HIS A 41 4.36 -6.22 -1.01
C HIS A 41 4.50 -7.68 -0.61
N GLY A 42 5.59 -8.31 -1.06
CA GLY A 42 5.96 -9.67 -0.70
C GLY A 42 6.63 -9.74 0.66
N VAL A 43 6.21 -10.68 1.52
CA VAL A 43 6.83 -10.85 2.86
C VAL A 43 8.28 -11.30 2.79
N GLN A 44 8.70 -11.90 1.66
CA GLN A 44 10.04 -12.41 1.43
C GLN A 44 10.89 -11.49 0.54
N ASP A 45 10.49 -10.24 0.37
CA ASP A 45 11.27 -9.26 -0.38
C ASP A 45 12.65 -9.08 0.24
N GLU A 46 13.70 -9.52 -0.48
CA GLU A 46 15.10 -9.43 -0.02
C GLU A 46 15.76 -8.10 -0.39
N VAL A 47 15.16 -7.31 -1.28
CA VAL A 47 15.69 -6.01 -1.74
C VAL A 47 15.17 -4.88 -0.86
N LEU A 48 13.85 -4.82 -0.68
CA LEU A 48 13.17 -3.87 0.20
C LEU A 48 12.35 -4.66 1.24
N PRO A 49 12.97 -5.04 2.37
CA PRO A 49 12.38 -5.97 3.33
C PRO A 49 11.02 -5.52 3.86
N TYR A 50 10.03 -6.41 3.78
CA TYR A 50 8.67 -6.18 4.31
C TYR A 50 8.68 -5.75 5.78
N ASN A 51 9.53 -6.38 6.59
CA ASN A 51 9.67 -6.06 8.02
C ASN A 51 10.60 -4.87 8.29
N GLY A 52 11.08 -4.22 7.24
CA GLY A 52 12.02 -3.11 7.37
C GLY A 52 13.42 -3.55 7.80
N ASN A 53 14.29 -2.59 7.96
CA ASN A 53 15.65 -2.75 8.47
C ASN A 53 16.17 -1.39 9.00
N GLN A 54 17.47 -1.27 9.25
CA GLN A 54 18.07 -0.01 9.72
C GLN A 54 17.87 1.19 8.76
N ASN A 55 17.60 0.94 7.47
CA ASN A 55 17.47 1.98 6.44
C ASN A 55 16.01 2.25 6.05
N TYR A 56 15.10 1.29 6.30
CA TYR A 56 13.71 1.36 5.84
C TYR A 56 12.73 1.00 6.95
N THR A 57 11.70 1.81 7.09
CA THR A 57 10.54 1.49 7.92
C THR A 57 9.84 0.25 7.37
N SER A 58 9.32 -0.62 8.24
CA SER A 58 8.55 -1.79 7.79
C SER A 58 7.29 -1.36 7.03
N VAL A 59 6.85 -2.20 6.09
CA VAL A 59 5.63 -1.93 5.31
C VAL A 59 4.40 -1.81 6.22
N PRO A 60 4.16 -2.70 7.21
CA PRO A 60 3.05 -2.53 8.14
C PRO A 60 3.08 -1.20 8.91
N GLU A 61 4.26 -0.76 9.38
CA GLU A 61 4.40 0.51 10.09
C GLU A 61 4.14 1.70 9.16
N LEU A 62 4.63 1.65 7.92
CA LEU A 62 4.37 2.67 6.90
C LEU A 62 2.86 2.83 6.65
N ILE A 63 2.15 1.72 6.46
CA ILE A 63 0.70 1.71 6.25
C ILE A 63 -0.05 2.22 7.49
N GLU A 64 0.37 1.83 8.69
CA GLU A 64 -0.24 2.30 9.92
C GLU A 64 -0.08 3.82 10.11
N ARG A 65 1.08 4.38 9.80
CA ARG A 65 1.32 5.82 9.83
C ARG A 65 0.49 6.54 8.78
N TRP A 66 0.38 6.00 7.58
CA TRP A 66 -0.46 6.55 6.51
C TRP A 66 -1.93 6.56 6.90
N ARG A 67 -2.43 5.46 7.50
CA ARG A 67 -3.79 5.36 8.06
C ARG A 67 -4.06 6.43 9.12
N ARG A 68 -3.13 6.60 10.08
CA ARG A 68 -3.27 7.64 11.13
C ARG A 68 -3.34 9.02 10.53
N HIS A 69 -2.53 9.29 9.52
CA HIS A 69 -2.53 10.56 8.83
C HIS A 69 -3.86 10.84 8.12
N HIS A 70 -4.47 9.82 7.56
CA HIS A 70 -5.84 9.87 7.03
C HIS A 70 -6.92 9.98 8.12
N GLN A 71 -6.56 9.91 9.40
CA GLN A 71 -7.49 9.92 10.53
C GLN A 71 -8.53 8.79 10.48
N ILE A 72 -8.18 7.66 9.88
CA ILE A 72 -9.05 6.48 9.81
C ILE A 72 -8.89 5.67 11.09
N PRO A 73 -9.96 5.39 11.85
CA PRO A 73 -9.90 4.54 13.04
C PRO A 73 -9.40 3.13 12.70
N LYS A 74 -8.59 2.54 13.57
CA LYS A 74 -8.09 1.18 13.37
C LYS A 74 -9.22 0.14 13.30
N SER A 75 -10.33 0.42 13.96
CA SER A 75 -11.56 -0.40 13.93
C SER A 75 -12.23 -0.46 12.54
N ASN A 76 -11.96 0.52 11.68
CA ASN A 76 -12.49 0.56 10.32
C ASN A 76 -11.70 -0.31 9.33
N ARG A 77 -10.89 -1.23 9.84
CA ARG A 77 -10.15 -2.19 9.03
C ARG A 77 -11.06 -3.32 8.55
N GLN A 78 -11.07 -3.55 7.25
CA GLN A 78 -11.59 -4.76 6.63
C GLN A 78 -10.40 -5.65 6.22
N GLN A 79 -10.32 -6.84 6.79
CA GLN A 79 -9.27 -7.81 6.47
C GLN A 79 -9.88 -9.00 5.73
N GLN A 80 -9.20 -9.44 4.68
CA GLN A 80 -9.57 -10.62 3.91
C GLN A 80 -8.36 -11.54 3.73
N SER A 81 -8.62 -12.84 3.82
CA SER A 81 -7.67 -13.89 3.45
C SER A 81 -8.03 -14.40 2.06
N LEU A 82 -7.16 -14.23 1.12
CA LEU A 82 -7.36 -14.47 -0.31
C LEU A 82 -6.38 -15.53 -0.81
N ASN A 83 -6.67 -16.17 -1.95
CA ASN A 83 -5.84 -17.22 -2.53
C ASN A 83 -5.41 -18.26 -1.47
N GLU A 84 -6.39 -18.85 -0.76
CA GLU A 84 -6.14 -19.86 0.28
C GLU A 84 -5.12 -19.41 1.36
N GLY A 85 -5.11 -18.13 1.70
CA GLY A 85 -4.23 -17.54 2.71
C GLY A 85 -2.86 -17.08 2.18
N GLN A 86 -2.60 -17.22 0.89
CA GLN A 86 -1.35 -16.72 0.28
C GLN A 86 -1.32 -15.20 0.14
N VAL A 87 -2.47 -14.54 0.22
CA VAL A 87 -2.59 -13.09 0.17
C VAL A 87 -3.49 -12.62 1.32
N ILE A 88 -3.04 -11.61 2.05
CA ILE A 88 -3.87 -10.94 3.05
C ILE A 88 -4.07 -9.50 2.58
N SER A 89 -5.32 -9.08 2.41
CA SER A 89 -5.65 -7.69 2.20
C SER A 89 -6.14 -7.02 3.47
N ASN A 90 -5.68 -5.80 3.71
CA ASN A 90 -6.17 -4.91 4.76
C ASN A 90 -6.60 -3.60 4.11
N ALA A 91 -7.90 -3.33 4.11
CA ALA A 91 -8.46 -2.08 3.62
C ALA A 91 -8.98 -1.24 4.81
N TYR A 92 -8.60 0.02 4.84
CA TYR A 92 -9.03 0.97 5.86
C TYR A 92 -9.99 1.99 5.24
N LEU A 93 -11.22 1.99 5.74
CA LEU A 93 -12.29 2.83 5.24
C LEU A 93 -12.41 4.11 6.09
N ASP A 94 -12.59 5.23 5.42
CA ASP A 94 -12.94 6.47 6.09
C ASP A 94 -14.38 6.41 6.66
N PRO A 95 -14.82 7.41 7.46
CA PRO A 95 -16.19 7.43 8.01
C PRO A 95 -17.30 7.46 6.95
N LYS A 96 -16.99 7.82 5.71
CA LYS A 96 -17.94 7.79 4.57
C LYS A 96 -17.96 6.44 3.85
N GLY A 97 -17.14 5.48 4.30
CA GLY A 97 -17.01 4.17 3.69
C GLY A 97 -16.12 4.13 2.44
N GLN A 98 -15.40 5.22 2.14
CA GLN A 98 -14.44 5.25 1.04
C GLN A 98 -13.11 4.66 1.51
N THR A 99 -12.54 3.77 0.70
CA THR A 99 -11.24 3.16 1.01
C THR A 99 -10.11 4.17 0.79
N GLY A 100 -9.40 4.53 1.85
CA GLY A 100 -8.29 5.49 1.77
C GLY A 100 -6.90 4.84 1.75
N VAL A 101 -6.76 3.67 2.39
CA VAL A 101 -5.48 2.98 2.54
C VAL A 101 -5.70 1.48 2.39
N VAL A 102 -4.95 0.82 1.49
CA VAL A 102 -5.04 -0.62 1.27
C VAL A 102 -3.64 -1.24 1.23
N LEU A 103 -3.47 -2.37 1.92
CA LEU A 103 -2.28 -3.20 1.86
C LEU A 103 -2.65 -4.62 1.42
N TYR A 104 -2.01 -5.09 0.37
CA TYR A 104 -1.96 -6.49 -0.03
C TYR A 104 -0.61 -7.09 0.40
N THR A 105 -0.64 -7.96 1.39
CA THR A 105 0.53 -8.72 1.88
C THR A 105 0.59 -10.05 1.13
N ILE A 106 1.61 -10.22 0.30
CA ILE A 106 1.81 -11.40 -0.52
C ILE A 106 2.73 -12.37 0.22
N LYS A 107 2.20 -13.51 0.66
CA LYS A 107 2.92 -14.55 1.41
C LYS A 107 3.52 -15.62 0.51
N ARG A 108 3.08 -15.69 -0.75
CA ARG A 108 3.59 -16.67 -1.73
C ARG A 108 5.11 -16.57 -1.84
N GLU A 109 5.76 -17.69 -1.87
CA GLU A 109 7.19 -17.78 -2.13
C GLU A 109 7.50 -17.50 -3.60
N TYR A 110 8.49 -16.64 -3.80
CA TYR A 110 9.07 -16.37 -5.11
C TYR A 110 10.53 -16.84 -5.13
N LYS A 111 11.00 -17.29 -6.30
CA LYS A 111 12.44 -17.52 -6.50
C LYS A 111 13.17 -16.20 -6.27
N LYS A 112 14.43 -16.31 -5.81
CA LYS A 112 15.27 -15.13 -5.58
C LYS A 112 15.15 -14.09 -6.70
N PRO A 113 15.07 -12.79 -6.41
CA PRO A 113 15.31 -12.10 -5.12
C PRO A 113 14.07 -11.98 -4.21
N GLY A 114 13.42 -13.09 -3.92
CA GLY A 114 12.54 -13.22 -2.78
C GLY A 114 11.25 -12.38 -2.78
N GLY A 115 10.67 -12.07 -3.93
CA GLY A 115 9.41 -11.32 -4.00
C GLY A 115 9.55 -9.82 -4.24
N HIS A 116 10.75 -9.32 -4.54
CA HIS A 116 10.92 -7.98 -5.11
C HIS A 116 10.58 -8.00 -6.60
N VAL A 117 9.29 -8.08 -6.90
CA VAL A 117 8.77 -8.26 -8.25
C VAL A 117 7.54 -7.38 -8.49
N TRP A 118 7.21 -7.17 -9.74
CA TRP A 118 5.90 -6.72 -10.14
C TRP A 118 4.96 -7.92 -10.15
N PHE A 119 4.05 -8.02 -9.17
CA PHE A 119 3.18 -9.19 -9.04
C PHE A 119 2.23 -9.30 -10.23
N SER A 120 2.16 -10.50 -10.81
CA SER A 120 1.32 -10.81 -11.97
C SER A 120 0.34 -11.95 -11.71
N ASP A 121 0.52 -12.71 -10.62
CA ASP A 121 -0.38 -13.80 -10.27
C ASP A 121 -1.74 -13.23 -9.84
N GLU A 122 -2.82 -13.79 -10.39
CA GLU A 122 -4.17 -13.36 -10.06
C GLU A 122 -4.50 -13.54 -8.58
N ILE A 123 -5.21 -12.58 -8.03
CA ILE A 123 -5.77 -12.60 -6.68
C ILE A 123 -7.28 -12.77 -6.82
N GLU A 124 -7.79 -13.93 -6.41
CA GLU A 124 -9.20 -14.32 -6.58
C GLU A 124 -9.69 -14.09 -8.02
N GLY A 125 -8.87 -14.50 -9.01
CA GLY A 125 -9.19 -14.39 -10.43
C GLY A 125 -9.04 -12.98 -11.05
N THR A 126 -8.47 -12.02 -10.30
CA THR A 126 -8.25 -10.67 -10.81
C THR A 126 -6.77 -10.32 -10.81
N HIS A 127 -6.26 -9.83 -11.93
CA HIS A 127 -4.87 -9.42 -12.06
C HIS A 127 -4.56 -8.21 -11.14
N PRO A 128 -3.42 -8.18 -10.41
CA PRO A 128 -3.06 -7.08 -9.51
C PRO A 128 -3.09 -5.69 -10.14
N ASN A 129 -2.72 -5.56 -11.41
CA ASN A 129 -2.83 -4.28 -12.13
C ASN A 129 -4.29 -3.80 -12.24
N GLN A 130 -5.24 -4.72 -12.44
CA GLN A 130 -6.66 -4.37 -12.49
C GLN A 130 -7.15 -3.93 -11.11
N ILE A 131 -6.77 -4.66 -10.05
CA ILE A 131 -7.08 -4.28 -8.67
C ILE A 131 -6.54 -2.88 -8.35
N MET A 132 -5.28 -2.62 -8.73
CA MET A 132 -4.66 -1.31 -8.55
C MET A 132 -5.40 -0.23 -9.34
N TRP A 133 -5.75 -0.48 -10.59
CA TRP A 133 -6.47 0.47 -11.42
C TRP A 133 -7.87 0.76 -10.89
N ASP A 134 -8.61 -0.26 -10.45
CA ASP A 134 -9.95 -0.14 -9.87
C ASP A 134 -9.92 0.74 -8.61
N PHE A 135 -8.85 0.65 -7.82
CA PHE A 135 -8.62 1.57 -6.71
C PHE A 135 -8.29 2.99 -7.17
N LEU A 136 -7.28 3.15 -8.02
CA LEU A 136 -6.77 4.47 -8.44
C LEU A 136 -7.83 5.28 -9.19
N SER A 137 -8.63 4.62 -10.03
CA SER A 137 -9.64 5.28 -10.87
C SER A 137 -10.81 5.87 -10.10
N GLN A 138 -10.96 5.57 -8.80
CA GLN A 138 -11.99 6.16 -7.94
C GLN A 138 -11.67 7.60 -7.52
N TYR A 139 -10.42 8.02 -7.63
CA TYR A 139 -9.96 9.31 -7.12
C TYR A 139 -9.73 10.32 -8.22
N ARG A 140 -10.03 11.58 -7.92
CA ARG A 140 -9.82 12.74 -8.79
C ARG A 140 -9.29 13.89 -7.93
N LEU A 141 -8.46 14.72 -8.53
CA LEU A 141 -8.12 16.01 -7.93
C LEU A 141 -9.35 16.91 -7.97
N SER A 142 -9.57 17.64 -6.89
CA SER A 142 -10.58 18.70 -6.89
C SER A 142 -10.13 19.82 -7.83
N PRO A 143 -11.04 20.38 -8.63
CA PRO A 143 -10.71 21.50 -9.50
C PRO A 143 -10.32 22.74 -8.71
#